data_04222dc16fed2856075903f6d3c09131
#
_entry.id   04222dc16fed2856075903f6d3c09131
#
_cell.length_a   1.000
_cell.length_b   1.000
_cell.length_c   1.000
_cell.angle_alpha   90.00
_cell.angle_beta   90.00
_cell.angle_gamma   90.00
#
_symmetry.space_group_name_H-M   'P 1'
#
loop_
_entity.id
_entity.type
_entity.pdbx_description
1 polymer ?
#
loop_
_entity_poly.entity_id
_entity_poly.type
_entity_poly.pdbx_seq_one_letter_code
_entity_poly.pdbx_strand_id
1 'polypeptide(L)'
;MALVQFSCISTNKVPSNSNDIVVQTAKFDFTDTIPKTTINDTSLAFPQIFEGSFVNTTKVAQFGTEITFDKIVVGNLKVSSGQIIATDPVMLSDALAFKENFPIGEFPVELAMANINANKDRRIAFARVKFSDEPIRKWEFALLPGQTPIPLKSKKIYGYGVDAGLGLFVDQAAKNSLNTLLGKNWDIIFSEKFEDYLNYSFQNQNAFFFSTGFGDGFYATYIGRDSAGKICQLLTDFNIVLWRNVAE
;
A
#
# COMPACT_ATOMS: atom_id res chain seq x y z
N MET A 1 -17.71 16.09 10.02
CA MET A 1 -16.98 15.38 11.08
C MET A 1 -17.71 14.06 11.27
N ALA A 2 -17.23 12.98 10.66
CA ALA A 2 -17.87 11.67 10.73
C ALA A 2 -17.25 10.88 11.88
N LEU A 3 -18.04 10.54 12.88
CA LEU A 3 -17.62 9.65 13.97
C LEU A 3 -17.61 8.22 13.43
N VAL A 4 -16.43 7.59 13.41
CA VAL A 4 -16.31 6.15 13.15
C VAL A 4 -16.54 5.43 14.49
N GLN A 5 -17.68 4.76 14.63
CA GLN A 5 -17.93 3.88 15.77
C GLN A 5 -17.36 2.48 15.47
N PHE A 6 -16.50 2.00 16.35
CA PHE A 6 -16.01 0.63 16.32
C PHE A 6 -16.97 -0.26 17.10
N SER A 7 -17.54 -1.27 16.43
CA SER A 7 -18.32 -2.30 17.10
C SER A 7 -17.41 -3.48 17.46
N CYS A 8 -17.37 -3.84 18.75
CA CYS A 8 -16.70 -5.05 19.23
C CYS A 8 -17.41 -6.29 18.69
N ILE A 9 -16.66 -7.17 18.06
CA ILE A 9 -17.16 -8.45 17.54
C ILE A 9 -17.23 -9.46 18.69
N SER A 10 -18.38 -10.10 18.83
CA SER A 10 -18.57 -11.21 19.76
C SER A 10 -17.74 -12.43 19.34
N THR A 11 -17.07 -13.03 20.31
CA THR A 11 -16.23 -14.22 20.14
C THR A 11 -17.09 -15.43 19.80
N ASN A 12 -16.99 -15.92 18.57
CA ASN A 12 -17.42 -17.28 18.25
C ASN A 12 -16.27 -18.26 18.54
N LYS A 13 -16.63 -19.38 19.19
CA LYS A 13 -15.74 -20.46 19.60
C LYS A 13 -14.81 -20.90 18.47
N VAL A 14 -13.52 -20.98 18.78
CA VAL A 14 -12.47 -21.52 17.92
C VAL A 14 -12.71 -23.02 17.69
N PRO A 15 -12.75 -23.50 16.42
CA PRO A 15 -12.68 -24.93 16.12
C PRO A 15 -11.26 -25.43 16.34
N SER A 16 -11.12 -26.59 16.95
CA SER A 16 -9.87 -27.22 17.32
C SER A 16 -9.23 -27.96 16.14
N ASN A 17 -8.82 -27.27 15.08
CA ASN A 17 -7.95 -27.83 14.06
C ASN A 17 -6.92 -26.81 13.58
N SER A 18 -5.66 -27.16 13.68
CA SER A 18 -4.48 -26.32 13.63
C SER A 18 -4.10 -25.76 12.24
N ASN A 19 -5.00 -25.70 11.26
CA ASN A 19 -4.71 -25.23 9.91
C ASN A 19 -5.70 -24.18 9.36
N ASP A 20 -6.68 -23.75 10.15
CA ASP A 20 -7.64 -22.74 9.68
C ASP A 20 -7.17 -21.34 10.07
N ILE A 21 -6.65 -20.62 9.08
CA ILE A 21 -6.32 -19.19 9.20
C ILE A 21 -7.63 -18.41 9.18
N VAL A 22 -8.14 -18.05 10.36
CA VAL A 22 -9.29 -17.12 10.45
C VAL A 22 -8.77 -15.70 10.38
N VAL A 23 -8.73 -15.12 9.19
CA VAL A 23 -8.59 -13.68 9.04
C VAL A 23 -9.94 -13.04 9.34
N GLN A 24 -10.12 -12.55 10.56
CA GLN A 24 -11.24 -11.68 10.87
C GLN A 24 -10.94 -10.29 10.31
N THR A 25 -11.48 -9.98 9.13
CA THR A 25 -11.49 -8.61 8.65
C THR A 25 -12.36 -7.78 9.58
N ALA A 26 -11.82 -6.68 10.10
CA ALA A 26 -12.63 -5.70 10.81
C ALA A 26 -13.78 -5.27 9.88
N LYS A 27 -15.03 -5.48 10.29
CA LYS A 27 -16.17 -4.93 9.57
C LYS A 27 -16.15 -3.43 9.81
N PHE A 28 -15.72 -2.68 8.79
CA PHE A 28 -15.89 -1.25 8.78
C PHE A 28 -17.35 -0.96 8.45
N ASP A 29 -18.09 -0.50 9.46
CA ASP A 29 -19.45 -0.01 9.25
C ASP A 29 -19.34 1.40 8.64
N PHE A 30 -19.34 1.45 7.31
CA PHE A 30 -19.52 2.69 6.60
C PHE A 30 -21.00 3.02 6.67
N THR A 31 -21.39 3.83 7.69
CA THR A 31 -22.75 4.31 7.79
C THR A 31 -23.20 5.00 6.50
N ASP A 32 -24.17 4.41 5.85
CA ASP A 32 -25.28 4.90 5.01
C ASP A 32 -25.03 5.89 3.85
N THR A 33 -23.81 6.22 3.45
CA THR A 33 -23.60 7.07 2.28
C THR A 33 -22.99 6.37 1.06
N ILE A 34 -22.73 5.07 1.14
CA ILE A 34 -22.30 4.29 -0.02
C ILE A 34 -23.55 3.70 -0.68
N PRO A 35 -23.93 4.13 -1.89
CA PRO A 35 -24.98 3.43 -2.63
C PRO A 35 -24.58 1.96 -2.73
N LYS A 36 -25.47 1.05 -2.34
CA LYS A 36 -25.35 -0.39 -2.63
C LYS A 36 -25.40 -0.57 -4.15
N THR A 37 -24.35 -0.24 -4.84
CA THR A 37 -24.18 -0.63 -6.22
C THR A 37 -23.81 -2.10 -6.15
N THR A 38 -24.71 -2.97 -6.57
CA THR A 38 -24.45 -4.39 -6.77
C THR A 38 -23.41 -4.46 -7.89
N ILE A 39 -22.13 -4.52 -7.53
CA ILE A 39 -21.05 -4.73 -8.48
C ILE A 39 -21.10 -6.22 -8.79
N ASN A 40 -21.80 -6.57 -9.89
CA ASN A 40 -21.85 -7.95 -10.42
C ASN A 40 -20.50 -8.38 -11.05
N ASP A 41 -19.49 -7.52 -11.00
CA ASP A 41 -18.16 -7.84 -11.49
C ASP A 41 -17.30 -8.38 -10.34
N THR A 42 -17.26 -9.70 -10.22
CA THR A 42 -16.41 -10.43 -9.28
C THR A 42 -14.90 -10.17 -9.49
N SER A 43 -14.54 -9.47 -10.59
CA SER A 43 -13.15 -9.06 -10.86
C SER A 43 -12.67 -7.93 -9.94
N LEU A 44 -13.58 -7.26 -9.22
CA LEU A 44 -13.31 -6.02 -8.49
C LEU A 44 -13.61 -6.20 -6.99
N ALA A 45 -12.79 -7.00 -6.30
CA ALA A 45 -12.85 -7.03 -4.84
C ALA A 45 -12.49 -5.65 -4.28
N PHE A 46 -13.29 -5.11 -3.37
CA PHE A 46 -12.99 -3.90 -2.61
C PHE A 46 -12.35 -4.29 -1.28
N PRO A 47 -11.00 -4.24 -1.14
CA PRO A 47 -10.33 -4.64 0.09
C PRO A 47 -10.43 -3.50 1.11
N GLN A 48 -11.31 -3.62 2.07
CA GLN A 48 -11.53 -2.63 3.14
C GLN A 48 -10.27 -2.32 3.93
N ILE A 49 -9.35 -3.29 4.02
CA ILE A 49 -8.10 -3.10 4.77
C ILE A 49 -7.21 -1.99 4.17
N PHE A 50 -7.30 -1.73 2.88
CA PHE A 50 -6.48 -0.69 2.23
C PHE A 50 -6.81 0.72 2.76
N GLU A 51 -8.07 0.99 3.07
CA GLU A 51 -8.47 2.26 3.67
C GLU A 51 -8.32 2.23 5.20
N GLY A 52 -8.73 1.11 5.80
CA GLY A 52 -8.74 0.96 7.25
C GLY A 52 -7.36 1.04 7.88
N SER A 53 -6.32 0.54 7.22
CA SER A 53 -4.95 0.57 7.74
C SER A 53 -4.38 1.99 7.91
N PHE A 54 -4.98 2.98 7.26
CA PHE A 54 -4.60 4.40 7.41
C PHE A 54 -5.50 5.16 8.40
N VAL A 55 -6.31 4.44 9.15
CA VAL A 55 -7.07 4.99 10.28
C VAL A 55 -6.41 4.54 11.57
N ASN A 56 -5.94 5.50 12.39
CA ASN A 56 -5.28 5.19 13.65
C ASN A 56 -6.18 4.33 14.55
N THR A 57 -5.56 3.38 15.25
CA THR A 57 -6.23 2.42 16.15
C THR A 57 -7.09 1.35 15.46
N THR A 58 -7.11 1.28 14.12
CA THR A 58 -7.73 0.15 13.42
C THR A 58 -7.03 -1.14 13.85
N LYS A 59 -7.82 -2.20 14.07
CA LYS A 59 -7.35 -3.49 14.54
C LYS A 59 -7.72 -4.60 13.59
N VAL A 60 -6.77 -5.50 13.38
CA VAL A 60 -6.96 -6.75 12.62
C VAL A 60 -6.47 -7.91 13.47
N ALA A 61 -7.30 -8.94 13.61
CA ALA A 61 -6.87 -10.19 14.20
C ALA A 61 -6.42 -11.17 13.12
N GLN A 62 -5.19 -11.67 13.22
CA GLN A 62 -4.59 -12.60 12.29
C GLN A 62 -3.68 -13.57 13.03
N PHE A 63 -3.81 -14.88 12.76
CA PHE A 63 -3.02 -15.94 13.41
C PHE A 63 -3.00 -15.88 14.95
N GLY A 64 -4.13 -15.52 15.56
CA GLY A 64 -4.22 -15.36 17.01
C GLY A 64 -3.51 -14.13 17.58
N THR A 65 -3.03 -13.25 16.72
CA THR A 65 -2.35 -12.00 17.07
C THR A 65 -3.20 -10.81 16.66
N GLU A 66 -3.25 -9.78 17.50
CA GLU A 66 -3.83 -8.49 17.15
C GLU A 66 -2.76 -7.61 16.50
N ILE A 67 -3.09 -7.04 15.35
CA ILE A 67 -2.32 -6.01 14.65
C ILE A 67 -3.09 -4.70 14.77
N THR A 68 -2.46 -3.65 15.28
CA THR A 68 -3.00 -2.29 15.31
C THR A 68 -2.27 -1.42 14.33
N PHE A 69 -2.97 -0.43 13.73
CA PHE A 69 -2.37 0.45 12.73
C PHE A 69 -2.25 1.88 13.22
N ASP A 70 -1.12 2.50 12.85
CA ASP A 70 -0.89 3.93 12.94
C ASP A 70 -0.58 4.48 11.55
N LYS A 71 -1.19 5.62 11.22
CA LYS A 71 -0.87 6.36 10.01
C LYS A 71 0.26 7.34 10.25
N ILE A 72 1.28 7.33 9.39
CA ILE A 72 2.37 8.29 9.36
C ILE A 72 2.33 9.02 8.00
N VAL A 73 2.34 10.36 8.02
CA VAL A 73 2.52 11.18 6.82
C VAL A 73 3.99 11.56 6.74
N VAL A 74 4.67 11.10 5.69
CA VAL A 74 6.13 11.21 5.57
C VAL A 74 6.58 12.38 4.67
N GLY A 75 5.64 13.06 4.04
CA GLY A 75 5.86 14.21 3.17
C GLY A 75 5.02 14.15 1.90
N ASN A 76 5.34 15.00 0.93
CA ASN A 76 4.63 15.04 -0.36
C ASN A 76 5.56 14.59 -1.49
N LEU A 77 5.13 13.61 -2.28
CA LEU A 77 5.79 13.21 -3.52
C LEU A 77 5.48 14.24 -4.61
N LYS A 78 6.52 14.75 -5.25
CA LYS A 78 6.39 15.61 -6.41
C LYS A 78 6.21 14.77 -7.67
N VAL A 79 5.03 14.84 -8.26
CA VAL A 79 4.69 14.18 -9.52
C VAL A 79 4.68 15.24 -10.62
N SER A 80 5.66 15.23 -11.50
CA SER A 80 5.83 16.22 -12.57
C SER A 80 5.54 15.66 -13.96
N SER A 81 5.75 14.35 -14.17
CA SER A 81 5.51 13.68 -15.44
C SER A 81 4.10 13.07 -15.56
N GLY A 82 3.40 12.93 -14.44
CA GLY A 82 2.16 12.15 -14.38
C GLY A 82 2.40 10.64 -14.40
N GLN A 83 3.64 10.18 -14.31
CA GLN A 83 3.99 8.76 -14.27
C GLN A 83 4.81 8.46 -13.02
N ILE A 84 4.45 7.40 -12.31
CA ILE A 84 5.10 7.00 -11.05
C ILE A 84 5.71 5.61 -11.21
N ILE A 85 6.87 5.43 -10.59
CA ILE A 85 7.56 4.16 -10.43
C ILE A 85 7.40 3.73 -8.97
N ALA A 86 7.03 2.47 -8.75
CA ALA A 86 7.22 1.77 -7.48
C ALA A 86 8.15 0.58 -7.73
N THR A 87 9.22 0.48 -6.96
CA THR A 87 10.27 -0.54 -7.16
C THR A 87 11.14 -0.69 -5.92
N ASP A 88 12.00 -1.70 -5.91
CA ASP A 88 13.19 -1.74 -5.06
C ASP A 88 14.22 -0.71 -5.56
N PRO A 89 14.86 0.09 -4.69
CA PRO A 89 15.88 1.07 -5.10
C PRO A 89 17.03 0.47 -5.93
N VAL A 90 17.46 -0.77 -5.62
CA VAL A 90 18.56 -1.42 -6.36
C VAL A 90 18.14 -1.84 -7.77
N MET A 91 16.83 -1.96 -8.02
CA MET A 91 16.28 -2.28 -9.34
C MET A 91 15.84 -1.05 -10.13
N LEU A 92 16.09 0.18 -9.62
CA LEU A 92 15.59 1.42 -10.22
C LEU A 92 16.00 1.58 -11.67
N SER A 93 17.22 1.16 -12.07
CA SER A 93 17.71 1.27 -13.45
C SER A 93 16.77 0.62 -14.47
N ASP A 94 16.21 -0.54 -14.14
CA ASP A 94 15.37 -1.36 -15.01
C ASP A 94 13.89 -1.16 -14.77
N ALA A 95 13.53 -0.44 -13.71
CA ALA A 95 12.13 -0.22 -13.33
C ALA A 95 11.37 0.58 -14.40
N LEU A 96 10.15 0.18 -14.66
CA LEU A 96 9.21 0.87 -15.52
C LEU A 96 8.18 1.63 -14.69
N ALA A 97 7.75 2.79 -15.21
CA ALA A 97 6.60 3.47 -14.65
C ALA A 97 5.31 2.70 -14.94
N PHE A 98 4.33 2.84 -14.07
CA PHE A 98 2.97 2.38 -14.34
C PHE A 98 2.44 3.06 -15.59
N LYS A 99 1.58 2.36 -16.33
CA LYS A 99 0.99 2.86 -17.57
C LYS A 99 -0.07 3.95 -17.36
N GLU A 100 -0.58 4.05 -16.16
CA GLU A 100 -1.61 5.02 -15.80
C GLU A 100 -1.02 6.43 -15.72
N ASN A 101 -1.87 7.42 -16.06
CA ASN A 101 -1.56 8.83 -15.86
C ASN A 101 -2.06 9.26 -14.49
N PHE A 102 -1.14 9.58 -13.60
CA PHE A 102 -1.43 10.11 -12.28
C PHE A 102 -1.58 11.63 -12.31
N PRO A 103 -2.30 12.24 -11.36
CA PRO A 103 -2.35 13.69 -11.22
C PRO A 103 -0.95 14.31 -11.08
N ILE A 104 -0.74 15.46 -11.73
CA ILE A 104 0.49 16.25 -11.59
C ILE A 104 0.33 17.19 -10.40
N GLY A 105 1.35 17.28 -9.54
CA GLY A 105 1.33 18.08 -8.32
C GLY A 105 2.23 17.51 -7.23
N GLU A 106 1.94 17.88 -6.00
CA GLU A 106 2.60 17.38 -4.80
C GLU A 106 1.56 16.68 -3.92
N PHE A 107 1.77 15.39 -3.64
CA PHE A 107 0.77 14.54 -3.02
C PHE A 107 1.33 13.84 -1.80
N PRO A 108 0.57 13.78 -0.68
CA PRO A 108 1.04 13.16 0.54
C PRO A 108 1.36 11.68 0.32
N VAL A 109 2.53 11.28 0.81
CA VAL A 109 2.92 9.90 0.99
C VAL A 109 2.62 9.51 2.42
N GLU A 110 1.83 8.47 2.59
CA GLU A 110 1.40 7.97 3.88
C GLU A 110 1.82 6.50 4.03
N LEU A 111 2.26 6.15 5.24
CA LEU A 111 2.61 4.79 5.63
C LEU A 111 1.61 4.28 6.66
N ALA A 112 1.13 3.06 6.47
CA ALA A 112 0.37 2.34 7.48
C ALA A 112 1.33 1.45 8.27
N MET A 113 1.62 1.87 9.50
CA MET A 113 2.50 1.16 10.39
C MET A 113 1.71 0.12 11.18
N ALA A 114 2.01 -1.15 10.98
CA ALA A 114 1.44 -2.26 11.72
C ALA A 114 2.23 -2.51 13.02
N ASN A 115 1.57 -2.44 14.16
CA ASN A 115 2.11 -2.84 15.45
C ASN A 115 1.61 -4.26 15.73
N ILE A 116 2.52 -5.23 15.73
CA ILE A 116 2.23 -6.64 15.90
C ILE A 116 2.38 -6.98 17.38
N ASN A 117 1.26 -7.05 18.10
CA ASN A 117 1.26 -7.09 19.57
C ASN A 117 1.88 -8.36 20.17
N ALA A 118 1.95 -9.47 19.42
CA ALA A 118 2.50 -10.73 19.96
C ALA A 118 3.99 -10.62 20.33
N ASN A 119 4.77 -9.88 19.55
CA ASN A 119 6.23 -9.76 19.73
C ASN A 119 6.72 -8.31 19.84
N LYS A 120 5.80 -7.34 19.92
CA LYS A 120 6.10 -5.90 19.91
C LYS A 120 6.85 -5.45 18.66
N ASP A 121 6.70 -6.18 17.58
CA ASP A 121 7.29 -5.85 16.29
C ASP A 121 6.48 -4.75 15.60
N ARG A 122 7.16 -3.89 14.85
CA ARG A 122 6.56 -2.77 14.14
C ARG A 122 7.02 -2.78 12.70
N ARG A 123 6.08 -2.81 11.75
CA ARG A 123 6.37 -2.96 10.33
C ARG A 123 5.49 -2.05 9.47
N ILE A 124 6.04 -1.54 8.38
CA ILE A 124 5.22 -0.88 7.37
C ILE A 124 4.41 -1.94 6.64
N ALA A 125 3.08 -1.90 6.78
CA ALA A 125 2.19 -2.84 6.10
C ALA A 125 1.79 -2.36 4.72
N PHE A 126 1.61 -1.04 4.58
CA PHE A 126 1.24 -0.41 3.32
C PHE A 126 1.93 0.95 3.19
N ALA A 127 2.29 1.31 1.95
CA ALA A 127 2.67 2.66 1.58
C ALA A 127 1.74 3.18 0.50
N ARG A 128 1.29 4.45 0.59
CA ARG A 128 0.43 5.03 -0.45
C ARG A 128 0.82 6.46 -0.81
N VAL A 129 0.54 6.84 -2.05
CA VAL A 129 0.44 8.22 -2.50
C VAL A 129 -1.05 8.55 -2.62
N LYS A 130 -1.49 9.61 -1.95
CA LYS A 130 -2.90 10.00 -1.90
C LYS A 130 -3.14 11.23 -2.77
N PHE A 131 -3.90 11.09 -3.86
CA PHE A 131 -4.16 12.15 -4.82
C PHE A 131 -5.46 12.90 -4.54
N SER A 132 -6.40 12.28 -3.83
CA SER A 132 -7.72 12.84 -3.54
C SER A 132 -8.29 12.25 -2.25
N ASP A 133 -9.21 13.01 -1.61
CA ASP A 133 -10.01 12.56 -0.46
C ASP A 133 -11.33 11.90 -0.89
N GLU A 134 -11.60 11.81 -2.20
CA GLU A 134 -12.80 11.16 -2.69
C GLU A 134 -12.85 9.68 -2.29
N PRO A 135 -14.03 9.17 -1.90
CA PRO A 135 -14.18 7.77 -1.51
C PRO A 135 -13.80 6.81 -2.63
N ILE A 136 -12.97 5.82 -2.31
CA ILE A 136 -12.60 4.78 -3.26
C ILE A 136 -13.81 3.88 -3.53
N ARG A 137 -14.09 3.66 -4.81
CA ARG A 137 -15.17 2.79 -5.30
C ARG A 137 -14.67 1.52 -5.94
N LYS A 138 -13.43 1.56 -6.44
CA LYS A 138 -12.80 0.45 -7.13
C LYS A 138 -11.34 0.39 -6.81
N TRP A 139 -10.85 -0.82 -6.51
CA TRP A 139 -9.43 -1.13 -6.48
C TRP A 139 -9.06 -2.03 -7.66
N GLU A 140 -7.90 -1.81 -8.23
CA GLU A 140 -7.33 -2.63 -9.30
C GLU A 140 -5.81 -2.66 -9.17
N PHE A 141 -5.14 -3.63 -9.81
CA PHE A 141 -3.68 -3.61 -9.88
C PHE A 141 -3.20 -2.38 -10.67
N ALA A 142 -2.16 -1.72 -10.17
CA ALA A 142 -1.35 -0.82 -10.98
C ALA A 142 -0.61 -1.65 -12.03
N LEU A 143 -0.70 -1.26 -13.30
CA LEU A 143 -0.20 -2.07 -14.41
C LEU A 143 1.03 -1.44 -15.05
N LEU A 144 2.01 -2.28 -15.36
CA LEU A 144 3.12 -1.89 -16.22
C LEU A 144 2.72 -1.96 -17.71
N PRO A 145 3.45 -1.27 -18.60
CA PRO A 145 3.24 -1.40 -20.05
C PRO A 145 3.21 -2.87 -20.47
N GLY A 146 2.23 -3.23 -21.31
CA GLY A 146 2.04 -4.60 -21.79
C GLY A 146 1.25 -5.54 -20.87
N GLN A 147 0.98 -5.14 -19.61
CA GLN A 147 0.13 -5.92 -18.72
C GLN A 147 -1.37 -5.67 -18.99
N THR A 148 -2.19 -6.70 -18.79
CA THR A 148 -3.66 -6.65 -18.88
C THR A 148 -4.29 -6.77 -17.50
N PRO A 149 -5.44 -6.13 -17.24
CA PRO A 149 -6.13 -6.25 -15.94
C PRO A 149 -6.44 -7.71 -15.58
N ILE A 150 -6.26 -8.04 -14.32
CA ILE A 150 -6.63 -9.32 -13.71
C ILE A 150 -7.42 -9.06 -12.42
N PRO A 151 -8.27 -10.01 -11.98
CA PRO A 151 -8.97 -9.91 -10.70
C PRO A 151 -8.02 -9.77 -9.53
N LEU A 152 -8.37 -8.96 -8.52
CA LEU A 152 -7.55 -8.78 -7.31
C LEU A 152 -7.32 -10.08 -6.53
N LYS A 153 -8.30 -11.00 -6.54
CA LYS A 153 -8.20 -12.34 -5.92
C LYS A 153 -7.59 -13.40 -6.83
N SER A 154 -7.05 -13.01 -8.00
CA SER A 154 -6.34 -13.94 -8.87
C SER A 154 -5.15 -14.59 -8.16
N LYS A 155 -4.83 -15.85 -8.49
CA LYS A 155 -3.57 -16.49 -8.03
C LYS A 155 -2.33 -15.77 -8.55
N LYS A 156 -2.41 -15.16 -9.74
CA LYS A 156 -1.38 -14.29 -10.29
C LYS A 156 -1.53 -12.89 -9.69
N ILE A 157 -0.42 -12.27 -9.32
CA ILE A 157 -0.37 -10.86 -8.91
C ILE A 157 0.60 -10.09 -9.79
N TYR A 158 0.36 -8.79 -9.92
CA TYR A 158 1.30 -7.83 -10.48
C TYR A 158 1.94 -7.04 -9.34
N GLY A 159 3.24 -6.79 -9.46
CA GLY A 159 4.01 -6.11 -8.44
C GLY A 159 5.47 -6.05 -8.82
N TYR A 160 6.33 -5.77 -7.86
CA TYR A 160 7.78 -5.74 -8.02
C TYR A 160 8.47 -6.59 -6.96
N GLY A 161 9.64 -7.14 -7.32
CA GLY A 161 10.52 -7.84 -6.40
C GLY A 161 11.30 -6.87 -5.53
N VAL A 162 11.54 -7.26 -4.30
CA VAL A 162 12.39 -6.54 -3.33
C VAL A 162 13.47 -7.49 -2.84
N ASP A 163 14.72 -7.04 -2.93
CA ASP A 163 15.94 -7.75 -2.53
C ASP A 163 16.80 -6.93 -1.55
N ALA A 164 16.46 -5.65 -1.37
CA ALA A 164 17.13 -4.75 -0.43
C ALA A 164 16.30 -4.46 0.83
N GLY A 165 15.17 -5.13 1.01
CA GLY A 165 14.23 -4.84 2.10
C GLY A 165 13.58 -3.45 2.02
N LEU A 166 13.73 -2.75 0.88
CA LEU A 166 13.28 -1.37 0.68
C LEU A 166 12.35 -1.24 -0.53
N GLY A 167 11.32 -0.42 -0.37
CA GLY A 167 10.48 0.08 -1.44
C GLY A 167 10.78 1.54 -1.75
N LEU A 168 10.43 1.96 -2.96
CA LEU A 168 10.66 3.31 -3.48
C LEU A 168 9.43 3.80 -4.23
N PHE A 169 9.02 5.06 -3.97
CA PHE A 169 8.16 5.83 -4.86
C PHE A 169 8.93 7.01 -5.46
N VAL A 170 8.87 7.16 -6.78
CA VAL A 170 9.51 8.27 -7.49
C VAL A 170 8.76 8.61 -8.77
N ASP A 171 8.76 9.89 -9.15
CA ASP A 171 8.28 10.33 -10.47
C ASP A 171 9.23 9.83 -11.57
N GLN A 172 8.67 9.42 -12.72
CA GLN A 172 9.45 8.93 -13.86
C GLN A 172 10.49 9.94 -14.35
N ALA A 173 10.19 11.25 -14.32
CA ALA A 173 11.13 12.27 -14.76
C ALA A 173 12.35 12.39 -13.84
N ALA A 174 12.25 11.95 -12.59
CA ALA A 174 13.33 11.96 -11.61
C ALA A 174 14.21 10.69 -11.64
N LYS A 175 13.76 9.61 -12.31
CA LYS A 175 14.39 8.30 -12.33
C LYS A 175 15.90 8.35 -12.61
N ASN A 176 16.29 8.94 -13.73
CA ASN A 176 17.68 8.92 -14.17
C ASN A 176 18.62 9.71 -13.23
N SER A 177 18.13 10.85 -12.72
CA SER A 177 18.90 11.65 -11.75
C SER A 177 19.07 10.89 -10.45
N LEU A 178 17.98 10.28 -9.93
CA LEU A 178 18.05 9.47 -8.72
C LEU A 178 18.96 8.26 -8.89
N ASN A 179 18.83 7.52 -9.98
CA ASN A 179 19.69 6.37 -10.27
C ASN A 179 21.19 6.74 -10.31
N THR A 180 21.50 7.90 -10.89
CA THR A 180 22.88 8.42 -10.91
C THR A 180 23.37 8.78 -9.51
N LEU A 181 22.52 9.35 -8.65
CA LEU A 181 22.88 9.70 -7.27
C LEU A 181 23.09 8.46 -6.42
N LEU A 182 22.20 7.47 -6.49
CA LEU A 182 22.35 6.19 -5.78
C LEU A 182 23.61 5.45 -6.23
N GLY A 183 23.88 5.36 -7.53
CA GLY A 183 25.09 4.72 -8.06
C GLY A 183 26.39 5.36 -7.59
N LYS A 184 26.37 6.62 -7.14
CA LYS A 184 27.52 7.31 -6.55
C LYS A 184 27.61 7.15 -5.03
N ASN A 185 26.49 6.99 -4.36
CA ASN A 185 26.45 6.94 -2.90
C ASN A 185 25.22 6.17 -2.39
N TRP A 186 25.40 4.89 -2.17
CA TRP A 186 24.38 4.02 -1.59
C TRP A 186 24.12 4.29 -0.09
N ASP A 187 25.03 5.00 0.61
CA ASP A 187 24.80 5.36 2.03
C ASP A 187 23.58 6.27 2.22
N ILE A 188 23.06 6.86 1.13
CA ILE A 188 21.79 7.60 1.15
C ILE A 188 20.68 6.74 1.76
N ILE A 189 20.64 5.45 1.42
CA ILE A 189 19.56 4.53 1.83
C ILE A 189 20.04 3.37 2.73
N PHE A 190 21.35 3.10 2.81
CA PHE A 190 21.91 2.02 3.63
C PHE A 190 22.72 2.53 4.83
N SER A 191 22.58 3.82 5.18
CA SER A 191 23.23 4.36 6.38
C SER A 191 22.53 3.87 7.67
N GLU A 192 23.26 3.81 8.77
CA GLU A 192 22.71 3.53 10.10
C GLU A 192 21.64 4.55 10.56
N LYS A 193 21.52 5.67 9.85
CA LYS A 193 20.51 6.71 10.09
C LYS A 193 19.18 6.44 9.39
N PHE A 194 19.14 5.46 8.49
CA PHE A 194 17.89 5.03 7.86
C PHE A 194 17.10 4.22 8.90
N GLU A 195 15.99 4.78 9.34
CA GLU A 195 15.06 4.09 10.24
C GLU A 195 14.07 3.27 9.39
N ASP A 196 12.78 3.70 9.34
CA ASP A 196 11.77 2.98 8.57
C ASP A 196 11.49 3.62 7.21
N TYR A 197 11.82 4.91 7.04
CA TYR A 197 11.55 5.66 5.82
C TYR A 197 12.47 6.87 5.65
N LEU A 198 12.57 7.36 4.40
CA LEU A 198 13.33 8.54 4.03
C LEU A 198 12.60 9.31 2.92
N ASN A 199 12.38 10.62 3.12
CA ASN A 199 12.06 11.56 2.05
C ASN A 199 13.36 12.20 1.58
N TYR A 200 13.84 11.78 0.41
CA TYR A 200 15.09 12.26 -0.16
C TYR A 200 14.83 13.29 -1.26
N SER A 201 15.24 14.53 -1.03
CA SER A 201 15.10 15.64 -1.99
C SER A 201 16.37 15.86 -2.78
N PHE A 202 16.24 16.04 -4.11
CA PHE A 202 17.34 16.30 -5.02
C PHE A 202 16.86 17.05 -6.27
N GLN A 203 17.64 18.02 -6.74
CA GLN A 203 17.40 18.73 -8.02
C GLN A 203 15.94 19.15 -8.25
N ASN A 204 15.29 19.74 -7.24
CA ASN A 204 13.86 20.10 -7.29
C ASN A 204 12.88 18.94 -7.53
N GLN A 205 13.31 17.69 -7.21
CA GLN A 205 12.54 16.46 -7.20
C GLN A 205 12.70 15.79 -5.84
N ASN A 206 11.93 14.75 -5.61
CA ASN A 206 12.14 13.90 -4.43
C ASN A 206 11.75 12.45 -4.71
N ALA A 207 12.16 11.58 -3.79
CA ALA A 207 11.83 10.18 -3.75
C ALA A 207 11.56 9.74 -2.32
N PHE A 208 10.69 8.77 -2.15
CA PHE A 208 10.38 8.19 -0.86
C PHE A 208 10.87 6.75 -0.81
N PHE A 209 11.75 6.48 0.15
CA PHE A 209 12.21 5.13 0.48
C PHE A 209 11.54 4.68 1.77
N PHE A 210 11.21 3.41 1.89
CA PHE A 210 10.57 2.84 3.06
C PHE A 210 10.86 1.35 3.18
N SER A 211 10.92 0.85 4.42
CA SER A 211 11.03 -0.58 4.69
C SER A 211 9.81 -1.33 4.17
N THR A 212 10.00 -2.57 3.73
CA THR A 212 8.95 -3.39 3.11
C THR A 212 8.54 -4.54 4.03
N GLY A 213 7.60 -4.32 4.92
CA GLY A 213 7.07 -5.36 5.79
C GLY A 213 8.14 -6.20 6.49
N PHE A 214 8.26 -7.48 6.15
CA PHE A 214 9.30 -8.38 6.66
C PHE A 214 10.59 -8.39 5.82
N GLY A 215 10.76 -7.47 4.88
CA GLY A 215 11.97 -7.34 4.08
C GLY A 215 11.75 -7.79 2.63
N ASP A 216 12.61 -8.71 2.15
CA ASP A 216 12.59 -9.19 0.78
C ASP A 216 11.29 -9.91 0.43
N GLY A 217 10.87 -9.78 -0.83
CA GLY A 217 9.62 -10.39 -1.27
C GLY A 217 9.14 -9.90 -2.63
N PHE A 218 7.88 -10.22 -2.94
CA PHE A 218 7.19 -9.71 -4.12
C PHE A 218 5.92 -8.99 -3.69
N TYR A 219 5.83 -7.69 -3.99
CA TYR A 219 4.84 -6.79 -3.45
C TYR A 219 3.98 -6.18 -4.54
N ALA A 220 2.67 -6.30 -4.36
CA ALA A 220 1.69 -5.78 -5.29
C ALA A 220 1.42 -4.30 -5.06
N THR A 221 1.20 -3.56 -6.16
CA THR A 221 0.75 -2.18 -6.13
C THR A 221 -0.63 -2.05 -6.76
N TYR A 222 -1.47 -1.25 -6.14
CA TYR A 222 -2.88 -1.08 -6.49
C TYR A 222 -3.22 0.38 -6.74
N ILE A 223 -4.27 0.60 -7.51
CA ILE A 223 -4.87 1.90 -7.77
C ILE A 223 -6.28 1.92 -7.20
N GLY A 224 -6.55 2.91 -6.36
CA GLY A 224 -7.89 3.24 -5.88
C GLY A 224 -8.53 4.31 -6.77
N ARG A 225 -9.77 4.06 -7.24
CA ARG A 225 -10.53 5.00 -8.07
C ARG A 225 -11.84 5.38 -7.41
N ASP A 226 -12.29 6.61 -7.64
CA ASP A 226 -13.60 7.11 -7.24
C ASP A 226 -14.73 6.61 -8.14
N SER A 227 -15.95 7.11 -7.91
CA SER A 227 -17.13 6.81 -8.71
C SER A 227 -17.06 7.32 -10.15
N ALA A 228 -16.24 8.33 -10.43
CA ALA A 228 -15.99 8.87 -11.76
C ALA A 228 -14.83 8.17 -12.48
N GLY A 229 -14.19 7.18 -11.85
CA GLY A 229 -13.04 6.46 -12.38
C GLY A 229 -11.72 7.21 -12.27
N LYS A 230 -11.67 8.36 -11.58
CA LYS A 230 -10.42 9.10 -11.36
C LYS A 230 -9.56 8.39 -10.34
N ILE A 231 -8.25 8.47 -10.51
CA ILE A 231 -7.27 7.91 -9.57
C ILE A 231 -7.25 8.78 -8.31
N CYS A 232 -7.52 8.15 -7.17
CA CYS A 232 -7.45 8.77 -5.86
C CYS A 232 -6.24 8.33 -5.06
N GLN A 233 -5.73 7.11 -5.31
CA GLN A 233 -4.61 6.56 -4.56
C GLN A 233 -3.78 5.61 -5.41
N LEU A 234 -2.46 5.55 -5.12
CA LEU A 234 -1.54 4.49 -5.48
C LEU A 234 -1.06 3.84 -4.18
N LEU A 235 -1.20 2.53 -4.02
CA LEU A 235 -0.92 1.83 -2.77
C LEU A 235 -0.10 0.57 -3.03
N THR A 236 1.01 0.38 -2.32
CA THR A 236 1.77 -0.87 -2.28
C THR A 236 1.48 -1.62 -0.98
N ASP A 237 1.24 -2.92 -1.09
CA ASP A 237 0.93 -3.86 -0.01
C ASP A 237 2.15 -4.72 0.29
N PHE A 238 2.66 -4.67 1.54
CA PHE A 238 3.82 -5.43 1.99
C PHE A 238 3.46 -6.75 2.67
N ASN A 239 2.29 -7.30 2.40
CA ASN A 239 1.83 -8.62 2.81
C ASN A 239 1.84 -8.86 4.34
N ILE A 240 1.78 -7.80 5.15
CA ILE A 240 1.63 -7.94 6.62
C ILE A 240 0.23 -8.45 6.96
N VAL A 241 -0.78 -8.00 6.23
CA VAL A 241 -2.16 -8.47 6.35
C VAL A 241 -2.50 -9.36 5.18
N LEU A 242 -2.86 -10.60 5.45
CA LEU A 242 -3.15 -11.61 4.42
C LEU A 242 -4.61 -11.53 3.93
N TRP A 243 -5.07 -10.34 3.56
CA TRP A 243 -6.44 -10.09 3.13
C TRP A 243 -6.86 -10.89 1.87
N ARG A 244 -5.90 -11.33 1.06
CA ARG A 244 -6.15 -12.16 -0.14
C ARG A 244 -6.48 -13.61 0.18
N ASN A 245 -6.06 -14.08 1.36
CA ASN A 245 -6.25 -15.46 1.81
C ASN A 245 -7.53 -15.66 2.62
N VAL A 246 -8.39 -14.62 2.69
CA VAL A 246 -9.69 -14.75 3.33
C VAL A 246 -10.50 -15.74 2.49
N ALA A 247 -10.77 -16.92 3.05
CA ALA A 247 -11.67 -17.90 2.45
C ALA A 247 -13.04 -17.26 2.22
N GLU A 248 -13.64 -17.57 1.09
CA GLU A 248 -15.01 -17.20 0.73
C GLU A 248 -16.03 -17.74 1.73
#